data_77917b8b24858b39894b2e6c3eb048e7
#
_entry.id   77917b8b24858b39894b2e6c3eb048e7
#
_cell.length_a   1.000
_cell.length_b   1.000
_cell.length_c   1.000
_cell.angle_alpha   90.00
_cell.angle_beta   90.00
_cell.angle_gamma   90.00
#
_symmetry.space_group_name_H-M   'P 1'
#
loop_
_entity.id
_entity.type
_entity.pdbx_description
1 polymer ?
#
loop_
_entity_poly.entity_id
_entity_poly.type
_entity_poly.pdbx_seq_one_letter_code
_entity_poly.pdbx_strand_id
1 'polypeptide(L)'
;MCPPVIISIVSIPPPNPATGARGPREWWRGLTPRQRRILRALLAVGVIVVLLVSVLLARFLSVENAERSDALALVQAEARGSLAGMLAQLGGCRESPSCLAAAKADASDPRLRRAGAVKILQLESPTAYSPFGASGKTRLAWTVIGSLPVVQCVEVRRTGNFLSGVHVHLLGISAPIAGEGKCRPATRIEKEEEEATAVELGTK
;
A
#
# COMPACT_ATOMS: atom_id res chain seq x y z
N MET A 1 46.83 -5.23 2.51
CA MET A 1 47.32 -3.95 3.06
C MET A 1 46.52 -2.84 2.40
N CYS A 2 45.58 -2.21 3.12
CA CYS A 2 44.82 -1.06 2.61
C CYS A 2 45.59 0.22 2.93
N PRO A 3 45.72 1.15 2.00
CA PRO A 3 46.36 2.44 2.27
C PRO A 3 45.47 3.30 3.19
N PRO A 4 46.04 4.13 4.06
CA PRO A 4 45.31 5.02 4.92
C PRO A 4 44.68 6.15 4.10
N VAL A 5 43.38 6.36 4.29
CA VAL A 5 42.63 7.50 3.75
C VAL A 5 42.98 8.73 4.60
N ILE A 6 43.74 9.65 4.02
CA ILE A 6 44.06 10.95 4.65
C ILE A 6 42.89 11.88 4.36
N ILE A 7 42.07 12.12 5.39
CA ILE A 7 40.98 13.12 5.36
C ILE A 7 41.64 14.50 5.57
N SER A 8 41.79 15.26 4.50
CA SER A 8 42.19 16.67 4.58
C SER A 8 41.05 17.48 5.16
N ILE A 9 41.21 17.93 6.41
CA ILE A 9 40.26 18.84 7.05
C ILE A 9 40.42 20.21 6.38
N VAL A 10 39.48 20.58 5.54
CA VAL A 10 39.39 21.92 4.97
C VAL A 10 38.95 22.86 6.09
N SER A 11 39.89 23.69 6.56
CA SER A 11 39.61 24.74 7.53
C SER A 11 38.76 25.83 6.87
N ILE A 12 37.46 25.84 7.20
CA ILE A 12 36.54 26.91 6.78
C ILE A 12 36.87 28.16 7.63
N PRO A 13 37.22 29.31 7.01
CA PRO A 13 37.47 30.53 7.76
C PRO A 13 36.18 30.96 8.50
N PRO A 14 36.28 31.51 9.72
CA PRO A 14 35.13 31.96 10.46
C PRO A 14 34.39 33.07 9.69
N PRO A 15 33.03 33.04 9.69
CA PRO A 15 32.25 34.05 8.99
C PRO A 15 32.56 35.45 9.56
N ASN A 16 32.81 36.38 8.64
CA ASN A 16 33.14 37.76 8.96
C ASN A 16 31.97 38.42 9.73
N PRO A 17 32.14 38.91 10.97
CA PRO A 17 31.05 39.44 11.80
C PRO A 17 30.52 40.82 11.35
N ALA A 18 31.03 41.36 10.22
CA ALA A 18 30.69 42.71 9.75
C ALA A 18 29.40 42.83 8.92
N THR A 19 28.76 41.75 8.53
CA THR A 19 27.41 41.84 7.94
C THR A 19 26.37 41.67 9.04
N GLY A 20 26.03 42.76 9.73
CA GLY A 20 24.93 42.78 10.70
C GLY A 20 23.65 42.26 10.09
N ALA A 21 23.40 40.97 10.27
CA ALA A 21 22.13 40.36 9.94
C ALA A 21 21.05 41.08 10.74
N ARG A 22 20.34 41.99 10.09
CA ARG A 22 19.17 42.67 10.70
C ARG A 22 18.24 41.57 11.21
N GLY A 23 18.06 41.55 12.52
CA GLY A 23 17.24 40.54 13.15
C GLY A 23 15.82 40.54 12.57
N PRO A 24 15.14 39.38 12.51
CA PRO A 24 13.81 39.27 11.93
C PRO A 24 12.80 40.28 12.48
N ARG A 25 13.02 40.81 13.70
CA ARG A 25 12.17 41.83 14.31
C ARG A 25 12.32 43.24 13.68
N GLU A 26 13.48 43.58 13.12
CA GLU A 26 13.69 44.90 12.48
C GLU A 26 13.07 44.93 11.07
N TRP A 27 13.10 43.80 10.36
CA TRP A 27 12.46 43.66 9.05
C TRP A 27 10.95 43.92 9.13
N TRP A 28 10.27 43.44 10.18
CA TRP A 28 8.83 43.64 10.39
C TRP A 28 8.44 45.10 10.64
N ARG A 29 9.32 45.93 11.20
CA ARG A 29 9.04 47.35 11.51
C ARG A 29 9.00 48.25 10.28
N GLY A 30 9.72 47.87 9.22
CA GLY A 30 9.78 48.63 7.96
C GLY A 30 8.62 48.42 7.01
N LEU A 31 7.73 47.43 7.28
CA LEU A 31 6.61 47.11 6.40
C LEU A 31 5.43 48.07 6.58
N THR A 32 4.88 48.57 5.44
CA THR A 32 3.64 49.35 5.44
C THR A 32 2.45 48.48 5.95
N PRO A 33 1.40 49.11 6.50
CA PRO A 33 0.24 48.36 6.99
C PRO A 33 -0.40 47.47 5.93
N ARG A 34 -0.34 47.87 4.67
CA ARG A 34 -0.83 47.08 3.52
C ARG A 34 0.05 45.85 3.30
N GLN A 35 1.36 45.98 3.33
CA GLN A 35 2.31 44.86 3.18
C GLN A 35 2.18 43.84 4.32
N ARG A 36 1.95 44.30 5.56
CA ARG A 36 1.71 43.40 6.70
C ARG A 36 0.43 42.58 6.55
N ARG A 37 -0.64 43.18 5.98
CA ARG A 37 -1.89 42.43 5.68
C ARG A 37 -1.65 41.37 4.61
N ILE A 38 -0.97 41.72 3.52
CA ILE A 38 -0.65 40.78 2.45
C ILE A 38 0.22 39.63 2.99
N LEU A 39 1.26 39.93 3.77
CA LEU A 39 2.13 38.93 4.33
C LEU A 39 1.40 37.97 5.28
N ARG A 40 0.49 38.49 6.13
CA ARG A 40 -0.34 37.65 7.00
C ARG A 40 -1.29 36.77 6.19
N ALA A 41 -1.88 37.29 5.11
CA ALA A 41 -2.73 36.51 4.22
C ALA A 41 -1.93 35.38 3.54
N LEU A 42 -0.73 35.68 3.04
CA LEU A 42 0.14 34.68 2.42
C LEU A 42 0.58 33.60 3.43
N LEU A 43 0.91 33.98 4.66
CA LEU A 43 1.22 33.05 5.73
C LEU A 43 0.02 32.15 6.06
N ALA A 44 -1.17 32.73 6.18
CA ALA A 44 -2.39 31.97 6.44
C ALA A 44 -2.68 30.96 5.30
N VAL A 45 -2.57 31.39 4.05
CA VAL A 45 -2.71 30.51 2.88
C VAL A 45 -1.66 29.41 2.91
N GLY A 46 -0.40 29.76 3.20
CA GLY A 46 0.69 28.77 3.32
C GLY A 46 0.41 27.70 4.39
N VAL A 47 -0.07 28.13 5.57
CA VAL A 47 -0.45 27.18 6.63
C VAL A 47 -1.61 26.28 6.20
N ILE A 48 -2.63 26.82 5.54
CA ILE A 48 -3.76 26.04 5.04
C ILE A 48 -3.28 25.01 4.02
N VAL A 49 -2.41 25.39 3.08
CA VAL A 49 -1.86 24.47 2.08
C VAL A 49 -1.05 23.36 2.75
N VAL A 50 -0.19 23.68 3.71
CA VAL A 50 0.58 22.66 4.46
C VAL A 50 -0.35 21.70 5.20
N LEU A 51 -1.39 22.20 5.85
CA LEU A 51 -2.37 21.35 6.55
C LEU A 51 -3.12 20.43 5.57
N LEU A 52 -3.56 20.95 4.42
CA LEU A 52 -4.22 20.15 3.39
C LEU A 52 -3.29 19.05 2.86
N VAL A 53 -2.05 19.38 2.53
CA VAL A 53 -1.06 18.40 2.06
C VAL A 53 -0.79 17.34 3.15
N SER A 54 -0.67 17.74 4.40
CA SER A 54 -0.44 16.82 5.52
C SER A 54 -1.61 15.84 5.71
N VAL A 55 -2.85 16.33 5.61
CA VAL A 55 -4.05 15.48 5.68
C VAL A 55 -4.11 14.51 4.49
N LEU A 56 -3.77 14.98 3.29
CA LEU A 56 -3.70 14.15 2.09
C LEU A 56 -2.68 13.01 2.25
N LEU A 57 -1.47 13.35 2.70
CA LEU A 57 -0.41 12.36 2.92
C LEU A 57 -0.79 11.36 4.02
N ALA A 58 -1.34 11.83 5.14
CA ALA A 58 -1.78 10.94 6.22
C ALA A 58 -2.84 9.96 5.75
N ARG A 59 -3.81 10.41 4.94
CA ARG A 59 -4.83 9.53 4.35
C ARG A 59 -4.25 8.54 3.34
N PHE A 60 -3.33 8.99 2.50
CA PHE A 60 -2.65 8.10 1.55
C PHE A 60 -1.94 6.94 2.28
N LEU A 61 -1.13 7.26 3.28
CA LEU A 61 -0.40 6.26 4.07
C LEU A 61 -1.34 5.34 4.87
N SER A 62 -2.50 5.83 5.31
CA SER A 62 -3.47 5.01 6.06
C SER A 62 -4.09 3.91 5.19
N VAL A 63 -4.33 4.17 3.90
CA VAL A 63 -4.88 3.18 2.96
C VAL A 63 -3.90 2.04 2.70
N GLU A 64 -2.63 2.37 2.50
CA GLU A 64 -1.58 1.38 2.29
C GLU A 64 -1.38 0.50 3.53
N ASN A 65 -1.43 1.10 4.72
CA ASN A 65 -1.37 0.36 5.97
C ASN A 65 -2.59 -0.55 6.18
N ALA A 66 -3.79 -0.12 5.81
CA ALA A 66 -5.01 -0.93 5.88
C ALA A 66 -4.90 -2.15 4.94
N GLU A 67 -4.52 -1.96 3.68
CA GLU A 67 -4.32 -3.06 2.72
C GLU A 67 -3.30 -4.07 3.24
N ARG A 68 -2.19 -3.59 3.80
CA ARG A 68 -1.16 -4.45 4.36
C ARG A 68 -1.66 -5.23 5.58
N SER A 69 -2.47 -4.63 6.45
CA SER A 69 -3.01 -5.30 7.63
C SER A 69 -4.01 -6.39 7.26
N ASP A 70 -4.89 -6.11 6.29
CA ASP A 70 -5.90 -7.06 5.82
C ASP A 70 -5.24 -8.23 5.06
N ALA A 71 -4.25 -7.93 4.20
CA ALA A 71 -3.44 -8.95 3.54
C ALA A 71 -2.67 -9.81 4.56
N LEU A 72 -2.12 -9.22 5.62
CA LEU A 72 -1.44 -9.98 6.68
C LEU A 72 -2.42 -10.89 7.41
N ALA A 73 -3.60 -10.42 7.75
CA ALA A 73 -4.63 -11.22 8.42
C ALA A 73 -5.07 -12.41 7.53
N LEU A 74 -5.20 -12.19 6.22
CA LEU A 74 -5.54 -13.22 5.23
C LEU A 74 -4.47 -14.32 5.19
N VAL A 75 -3.19 -13.95 4.98
CA VAL A 75 -2.12 -14.96 4.88
C VAL A 75 -1.81 -15.64 6.22
N GLN A 76 -2.08 -14.99 7.35
CA GLN A 76 -2.04 -15.65 8.66
C GLN A 76 -3.14 -16.72 8.80
N ALA A 77 -4.34 -16.47 8.29
CA ALA A 77 -5.41 -17.46 8.27
C ALA A 77 -5.06 -18.63 7.34
N GLU A 78 -4.48 -18.34 6.17
CA GLU A 78 -4.00 -19.34 5.21
C GLU A 78 -2.88 -20.20 5.81
N ALA A 79 -1.85 -19.60 6.42
CA ALA A 79 -0.75 -20.32 7.06
C ALA A 79 -1.24 -21.25 8.19
N ARG A 80 -2.34 -20.90 8.86
CA ARG A 80 -3.00 -21.77 9.83
C ARG A 80 -3.92 -22.82 9.20
N GLY A 81 -4.16 -22.78 7.88
CA GLY A 81 -5.13 -23.62 7.20
C GLY A 81 -6.58 -23.34 7.63
N SER A 82 -6.87 -22.11 8.05
CA SER A 82 -8.20 -21.72 8.55
C SER A 82 -9.07 -21.15 7.44
N LEU A 83 -9.85 -21.98 6.77
CA LEU A 83 -10.82 -21.52 5.77
C LEU A 83 -11.76 -20.46 6.33
N ALA A 84 -12.28 -20.64 7.54
CA ALA A 84 -13.17 -19.66 8.15
C ALA A 84 -12.49 -18.31 8.36
N GLY A 85 -11.21 -18.31 8.76
CA GLY A 85 -10.40 -17.11 8.89
C GLY A 85 -10.14 -16.41 7.55
N MET A 86 -9.86 -17.17 6.48
CA MET A 86 -9.69 -16.61 5.13
C MET A 86 -11.00 -15.98 4.64
N LEU A 87 -12.13 -16.67 4.78
CA LEU A 87 -13.44 -16.16 4.36
C LEU A 87 -13.93 -14.95 5.18
N ALA A 88 -13.38 -14.72 6.36
CA ALA A 88 -13.65 -13.51 7.14
C ALA A 88 -12.94 -12.27 6.57
N GLN A 89 -11.81 -12.48 5.87
CA GLN A 89 -11.04 -11.39 5.23
C GLN A 89 -11.45 -11.15 3.77
N LEU A 90 -12.01 -12.18 3.11
CA LEU A 90 -12.39 -12.11 1.70
C LEU A 90 -13.87 -11.69 1.56
N GLY A 91 -14.09 -10.43 1.19
CA GLY A 91 -15.43 -9.87 0.99
C GLY A 91 -16.16 -10.51 -0.19
N GLY A 92 -17.36 -11.09 0.05
CA GLY A 92 -18.16 -11.69 -1.00
C GLY A 92 -17.69 -13.08 -1.49
N CYS A 93 -16.59 -13.60 -0.95
CA CYS A 93 -16.02 -14.89 -1.39
C CYS A 93 -16.96 -16.06 -1.12
N ARG A 94 -17.82 -16.00 -0.11
CA ARG A 94 -18.80 -17.05 0.20
C ARG A 94 -19.88 -17.19 -0.89
N GLU A 95 -20.15 -16.10 -1.60
CA GLU A 95 -21.17 -16.00 -2.63
C GLU A 95 -20.60 -16.33 -4.03
N SER A 96 -19.25 -16.33 -4.15
CA SER A 96 -18.54 -16.65 -5.38
C SER A 96 -18.02 -18.09 -5.34
N PRO A 97 -18.55 -19.01 -6.16
CA PRO A 97 -18.10 -20.41 -6.17
C PRO A 97 -16.62 -20.58 -6.51
N SER A 98 -16.09 -19.77 -7.43
CA SER A 98 -14.67 -19.79 -7.83
C SER A 98 -13.77 -19.32 -6.69
N CYS A 99 -14.12 -18.23 -6.03
CA CYS A 99 -13.37 -17.74 -4.87
C CYS A 99 -13.39 -18.76 -3.72
N LEU A 100 -14.56 -19.33 -3.42
CA LEU A 100 -14.69 -20.32 -2.36
C LEU A 100 -13.87 -21.58 -2.65
N ALA A 101 -13.84 -22.04 -3.90
CA ALA A 101 -13.04 -23.19 -4.32
C ALA A 101 -11.53 -22.90 -4.17
N ALA A 102 -11.07 -21.72 -4.59
CA ALA A 102 -9.68 -21.28 -4.42
C ALA A 102 -9.29 -21.21 -2.93
N ALA A 103 -10.10 -20.55 -2.10
CA ALA A 103 -9.84 -20.44 -0.67
C ALA A 103 -9.81 -21.81 0.04
N LYS A 104 -10.66 -22.76 -0.38
CA LYS A 104 -10.63 -24.14 0.13
C LYS A 104 -9.36 -24.87 -0.28
N ALA A 105 -8.94 -24.73 -1.54
CA ALA A 105 -7.72 -25.34 -2.05
C ALA A 105 -6.50 -24.83 -1.29
N ASP A 106 -6.37 -23.52 -1.11
CA ASP A 106 -5.26 -22.89 -0.41
C ASP A 106 -5.26 -23.27 1.09
N ALA A 107 -6.41 -23.25 1.77
CA ALA A 107 -6.52 -23.66 3.17
C ALA A 107 -6.15 -25.14 3.39
N SER A 108 -6.29 -25.99 2.37
CA SER A 108 -5.96 -27.42 2.44
C SER A 108 -4.54 -27.73 1.96
N ASP A 109 -3.85 -26.83 1.27
CA ASP A 109 -2.50 -27.06 0.73
C ASP A 109 -1.47 -27.16 1.86
N PRO A 110 -0.82 -28.33 2.06
CA PRO A 110 0.19 -28.51 3.10
C PRO A 110 1.43 -27.61 2.89
N ARG A 111 1.69 -27.15 1.67
CA ARG A 111 2.83 -26.24 1.37
C ARG A 111 2.62 -24.84 1.91
N LEU A 112 1.37 -24.42 2.08
CA LEU A 112 0.97 -23.12 2.62
C LEU A 112 0.82 -23.15 4.15
N ARG A 113 0.54 -24.32 4.73
CA ARG A 113 0.43 -24.48 6.18
C ARG A 113 1.79 -24.38 6.84
N ARG A 114 1.99 -23.34 7.63
CA ARG A 114 3.27 -23.06 8.26
C ARG A 114 3.06 -22.54 9.68
N ALA A 115 3.71 -23.18 10.64
CA ALA A 115 3.71 -22.70 12.01
C ALA A 115 4.70 -21.55 12.20
N GLY A 116 4.29 -20.48 12.86
CA GLY A 116 5.15 -19.33 13.19
C GLY A 116 4.58 -17.98 12.78
N ALA A 117 5.38 -16.95 13.02
CA ALA A 117 5.01 -15.58 12.68
C ALA A 117 5.14 -15.33 11.16
N VAL A 118 4.04 -14.98 10.53
CA VAL A 118 4.00 -14.61 9.11
C VAL A 118 4.54 -13.19 8.94
N LYS A 119 5.37 -12.99 7.93
CA LYS A 119 5.87 -11.68 7.52
C LYS A 119 5.57 -11.43 6.05
N ILE A 120 5.02 -10.27 5.73
CA ILE A 120 4.92 -9.79 4.37
C ILE A 120 6.28 -9.22 3.98
N LEU A 121 6.89 -9.79 2.94
CA LEU A 121 8.15 -9.33 2.35
C LEU A 121 7.92 -8.21 1.36
N GLN A 122 6.90 -8.38 0.51
CA GLN A 122 6.59 -7.47 -0.58
C GLN A 122 5.08 -7.41 -0.82
N LEU A 123 4.59 -6.21 -1.03
CA LEU A 123 3.21 -5.95 -1.41
C LEU A 123 3.26 -4.96 -2.58
N GLU A 124 3.04 -5.45 -3.79
CA GLU A 124 3.03 -4.63 -5.00
C GLU A 124 1.59 -4.46 -5.46
N SER A 125 1.06 -3.27 -5.25
CA SER A 125 -0.29 -2.91 -5.66
C SER A 125 -0.23 -2.02 -6.92
N PRO A 126 -0.45 -2.57 -8.12
CA PRO A 126 -0.47 -1.78 -9.35
C PRO A 126 -1.78 -0.99 -9.52
N THR A 127 -2.68 -1.04 -8.56
CA THR A 127 -3.92 -0.29 -8.61
C THR A 127 -3.63 1.20 -8.59
N ALA A 128 -3.84 1.84 -9.76
CA ALA A 128 -3.78 3.28 -9.88
C ALA A 128 -4.73 3.93 -8.86
N TYR A 129 -4.26 4.99 -8.24
CA TYR A 129 -5.07 5.77 -7.31
C TYR A 129 -6.20 6.41 -8.12
N SER A 130 -7.42 5.93 -7.92
CA SER A 130 -8.60 6.55 -8.48
C SER A 130 -9.40 7.21 -7.34
N PRO A 131 -9.82 8.47 -7.48
CA PRO A 131 -10.64 9.14 -6.47
C PRO A 131 -12.04 8.50 -6.31
N PHE A 132 -12.43 7.63 -7.25
CA PHE A 132 -13.75 6.97 -7.29
C PHE A 132 -13.68 5.46 -7.00
N GLY A 133 -12.56 4.99 -6.48
CA GLY A 133 -12.30 3.58 -6.26
C GLY A 133 -11.51 2.94 -7.40
N ALA A 134 -10.84 1.86 -7.08
CA ALA A 134 -10.07 1.05 -8.02
C ALA A 134 -10.13 -0.41 -7.62
N SER A 135 -10.11 -1.29 -8.61
CA SER A 135 -9.94 -2.73 -8.40
C SER A 135 -8.71 -3.21 -9.17
N GLY A 136 -8.01 -4.17 -8.61
CA GLY A 136 -6.82 -4.73 -9.26
C GLY A 136 -6.26 -5.91 -8.49
N LYS A 137 -5.27 -6.58 -9.09
CA LYS A 137 -4.58 -7.70 -8.46
C LYS A 137 -3.26 -7.21 -7.88
N THR A 138 -3.12 -7.31 -6.56
CA THR A 138 -1.90 -7.00 -5.81
C THR A 138 -1.04 -8.25 -5.70
N ARG A 139 0.24 -8.13 -6.01
CA ARG A 139 1.22 -9.18 -5.80
C ARG A 139 1.68 -9.16 -4.35
N LEU A 140 1.48 -10.28 -3.67
CA LEU A 140 1.81 -10.47 -2.27
C LEU A 140 2.88 -11.54 -2.14
N ALA A 141 4.04 -11.19 -1.57
CA ALA A 141 5.07 -12.13 -1.17
C ALA A 141 5.15 -12.19 0.35
N TRP A 142 4.99 -13.38 0.91
CA TRP A 142 5.03 -13.59 2.35
C TRP A 142 5.87 -14.81 2.73
N THR A 143 6.30 -14.89 3.97
CA THR A 143 7.09 -15.99 4.50
C THR A 143 6.84 -16.19 6.00
N VAL A 144 7.21 -17.36 6.48
CA VAL A 144 7.41 -17.62 7.90
C VAL A 144 8.89 -17.81 8.14
N ILE A 145 9.41 -17.41 9.30
CA ILE A 145 10.83 -17.53 9.64
C ILE A 145 11.31 -18.95 9.40
N GLY A 146 12.38 -19.09 8.64
CA GLY A 146 12.98 -20.40 8.30
C GLY A 146 12.32 -21.12 7.13
N SER A 147 11.37 -20.49 6.42
CA SER A 147 10.73 -21.09 5.24
C SER A 147 10.95 -20.27 3.97
N LEU A 148 10.81 -20.91 2.81
CA LEU A 148 10.87 -20.23 1.52
C LEU A 148 9.68 -19.26 1.38
N PRO A 149 9.87 -18.12 0.68
CA PRO A 149 8.78 -17.18 0.42
C PRO A 149 7.71 -17.82 -0.49
N VAL A 150 6.47 -17.45 -0.23
CA VAL A 150 5.31 -17.77 -1.07
C VAL A 150 4.88 -16.48 -1.76
N VAL A 151 4.57 -16.57 -3.05
CA VAL A 151 4.08 -15.44 -3.85
C VAL A 151 2.69 -15.79 -4.38
N GLN A 152 1.73 -14.89 -4.15
CA GLN A 152 0.35 -15.04 -4.57
C GLN A 152 -0.20 -13.72 -5.10
N CYS A 153 -1.30 -13.79 -5.84
CA CYS A 153 -2.04 -12.61 -6.27
C CYS A 153 -3.32 -12.48 -5.43
N VAL A 154 -3.50 -11.32 -4.86
CA VAL A 154 -4.71 -10.98 -4.10
C VAL A 154 -5.51 -9.96 -4.90
N GLU A 155 -6.78 -10.24 -5.14
CA GLU A 155 -7.67 -9.28 -5.78
C GLU A 155 -8.14 -8.28 -4.72
N VAL A 156 -7.90 -6.99 -4.99
CA VAL A 156 -8.19 -5.90 -4.07
C VAL A 156 -9.15 -4.92 -4.73
N ARG A 157 -10.19 -4.54 -4.02
CA ARG A 157 -11.08 -3.43 -4.38
C ARG A 157 -10.95 -2.33 -3.34
N ARG A 158 -10.66 -1.14 -3.80
CA ARG A 158 -10.66 0.08 -3.00
C ARG A 158 -11.93 0.84 -3.29
N THR A 159 -12.72 1.13 -2.26
CA THR A 159 -13.98 1.88 -2.35
C THR A 159 -13.92 3.09 -1.44
N GLY A 160 -14.76 4.09 -1.73
CA GLY A 160 -14.81 5.32 -0.96
C GLY A 160 -14.33 6.53 -1.75
N ASN A 161 -14.31 7.67 -1.09
CA ASN A 161 -13.86 8.92 -1.67
C ASN A 161 -12.94 9.66 -0.69
N PHE A 162 -12.39 10.77 -1.16
CA PHE A 162 -11.47 11.59 -0.38
C PHE A 162 -12.09 12.11 0.94
N LEU A 163 -13.38 12.37 0.98
CA LEU A 163 -14.08 12.91 2.16
C LEU A 163 -14.47 11.81 3.15
N SER A 164 -15.05 10.70 2.67
CA SER A 164 -15.51 9.58 3.51
C SER A 164 -14.42 8.61 3.94
N GLY A 165 -13.23 8.71 3.35
CA GLY A 165 -12.18 7.74 3.51
C GLY A 165 -12.19 6.66 2.42
N VAL A 166 -11.09 5.92 2.32
CA VAL A 166 -10.95 4.79 1.40
C VAL A 166 -10.99 3.51 2.24
N HIS A 167 -11.85 2.58 1.82
CA HIS A 167 -11.94 1.24 2.39
C HIS A 167 -11.33 0.24 1.43
N VAL A 168 -10.58 -0.71 1.97
CA VAL A 168 -9.95 -1.79 1.23
C VAL A 168 -10.77 -3.06 1.44
N HIS A 169 -11.04 -3.77 0.37
CA HIS A 169 -11.73 -5.06 0.40
C HIS A 169 -10.92 -6.07 -0.40
N LEU A 170 -10.54 -7.16 0.23
CA LEU A 170 -9.93 -8.30 -0.44
C LEU A 170 -11.05 -9.15 -1.03
N LEU A 171 -10.99 -9.42 -2.33
CA LEU A 171 -12.07 -10.14 -3.05
C LEU A 171 -11.70 -11.59 -3.37
N GLY A 172 -10.42 -11.88 -3.50
CA GLY A 172 -9.94 -13.20 -3.84
C GLY A 172 -8.45 -13.37 -3.64
N ILE A 173 -8.00 -14.61 -3.60
CA ILE A 173 -6.59 -15.00 -3.53
C ILE A 173 -6.35 -16.08 -4.57
N SER A 174 -5.17 -16.04 -5.20
CA SER A 174 -4.76 -17.06 -6.17
C SER A 174 -3.93 -18.15 -5.52
N ALA A 175 -3.87 -19.31 -6.15
CA ALA A 175 -2.83 -20.29 -5.83
C ALA A 175 -1.42 -19.66 -5.92
N PRO A 176 -0.41 -20.25 -5.24
CA PRO A 176 0.96 -19.79 -5.31
C PRO A 176 1.48 -19.71 -6.74
N ILE A 177 2.14 -18.61 -7.07
CA ILE A 177 2.78 -18.38 -8.37
C ILE A 177 4.31 -18.44 -8.25
N ALA A 178 5.00 -18.61 -9.38
CA ALA A 178 6.47 -18.52 -9.39
C ALA A 178 6.94 -17.16 -8.86
N GLY A 179 8.11 -17.12 -8.21
CA GLY A 179 8.63 -15.92 -7.52
C GLY A 179 8.70 -14.67 -8.39
N GLU A 180 8.92 -14.81 -9.70
CA GLU A 180 8.93 -13.72 -10.68
C GLU A 180 7.58 -13.53 -11.41
N GLY A 181 6.58 -14.33 -11.06
CA GLY A 181 5.25 -14.27 -11.65
C GLY A 181 4.59 -12.90 -11.42
N LYS A 182 3.98 -12.37 -12.48
CA LYS A 182 3.21 -11.11 -12.41
C LYS A 182 1.73 -11.41 -12.24
N CYS A 183 1.07 -10.68 -11.38
CA CYS A 183 -0.37 -10.71 -11.26
C CYS A 183 -0.98 -10.00 -12.48
N ARG A 184 -1.40 -10.77 -13.48
CA ARG A 184 -2.10 -10.20 -14.64
C ARG A 184 -3.52 -9.81 -14.24
N PRO A 185 -4.03 -8.66 -14.66
CA PRO A 185 -5.47 -8.41 -14.58
C PRO A 185 -6.16 -9.52 -15.38
N ALA A 186 -7.30 -10.03 -14.90
CA ALA A 186 -8.10 -10.96 -15.68
C ALA A 186 -8.43 -10.27 -17.00
N THR A 187 -7.85 -10.77 -18.09
CA THR A 187 -8.18 -10.28 -19.44
C THR A 187 -9.62 -10.67 -19.72
N ARG A 188 -10.32 -9.83 -20.48
CA ARG A 188 -11.73 -10.07 -20.86
C ARG A 188 -11.93 -11.46 -21.49
N ILE A 189 -10.89 -11.97 -22.13
CA ILE A 189 -10.85 -13.30 -22.77
C ILE A 189 -10.90 -14.43 -21.75
N GLU A 190 -10.15 -14.33 -20.64
CA GLU A 190 -10.19 -15.36 -19.57
C GLU A 190 -11.54 -15.40 -18.85
N LYS A 191 -12.25 -14.26 -18.76
CA LYS A 191 -13.63 -14.23 -18.24
C LYS A 191 -14.62 -14.90 -19.18
N GLU A 192 -14.46 -14.75 -20.48
CA GLU A 192 -15.33 -15.36 -21.47
C GLU A 192 -15.10 -16.88 -21.56
N GLU A 193 -13.86 -17.36 -21.38
CA GLU A 193 -13.55 -18.78 -21.33
C GLU A 193 -14.04 -19.45 -20.04
N GLU A 194 -13.96 -18.77 -18.90
CA GLU A 194 -14.46 -19.25 -17.62
C GLU A 194 -16.00 -19.32 -17.62
N GLU A 195 -16.65 -18.34 -18.23
CA GLU A 195 -18.11 -18.29 -18.38
C GLU A 195 -18.62 -19.35 -19.39
N ALA A 196 -17.86 -19.58 -20.47
CA ALA A 196 -18.17 -20.60 -21.45
C ALA A 196 -18.05 -22.05 -20.88
N THR A 197 -17.00 -22.31 -20.09
CA THR A 197 -16.81 -23.61 -19.41
C THR A 197 -17.83 -23.84 -18.30
N ALA A 198 -18.29 -22.80 -17.62
CA ALA A 198 -19.34 -22.91 -16.59
C ALA A 198 -20.72 -23.27 -17.21
N VAL A 199 -21.00 -22.71 -18.38
CA VAL A 199 -22.25 -23.02 -19.13
C VAL A 199 -22.25 -24.45 -19.66
N GLU A 200 -21.11 -24.99 -20.07
CA GLU A 200 -21.00 -26.38 -20.62
C GLU A 200 -21.12 -27.44 -19.51
N LEU A 201 -20.69 -27.15 -18.30
CA LEU A 201 -20.81 -28.03 -17.13
C LEU A 201 -22.22 -27.99 -16.48
N GLY A 202 -23.00 -26.95 -16.73
CA GLY A 202 -24.37 -26.81 -16.20
C GLY A 202 -25.49 -27.50 -17.00
N THR A 203 -25.17 -28.09 -18.15
CA THR A 203 -26.16 -28.71 -19.07
C THR A 203 -26.07 -30.21 -19.15
N LYS A 204 -25.54 -30.92 -18.14
CA LYS A 204 -25.60 -32.38 -18.05
C LYS A 204 -26.34 -32.86 -16.81
#